data_6e12c6c93588defdda764da6d1ac1934
#
_entry.id   6e12c6c93588defdda764da6d1ac1934
#
_cell.length_a   1.000
_cell.length_b   1.000
_cell.length_c   1.000
_cell.angle_alpha   90.00
_cell.angle_beta   90.00
_cell.angle_gamma   90.00
#
_symmetry.space_group_name_H-M   'P 1'
#
loop_
_entity.id
_entity.type
_entity.pdbx_description
1 polymer ?
#
loop_
_entity_poly.entity_id
_entity_poly.type
_entity_poly.pdbx_seq_one_letter_code
_entity_poly.pdbx_strand_id
1 'polypeptide(L)'
;MRVDIVELLTMDKVTVIGLGYVGLPLSLTALSAGFEVFGLDVRADYIEKVKRGDVQMAETQGGRSIQDILVEAVESGRYHPTTKPDEALGYDNQQIILTVGIPLRDGKADPSMLNSALETLGARLRKGALVVARSTLVVGYTRGFIAPKLQNMSGMSPTDDFDLAFSSERMAEGSAFDELVGMVTPVAGLTPRATSRSARFLERLGIKSVIQASCPEAVETAKVFENIARDVNIALANEYANFCTAFGLDTKEVLELVRTHKRVGFLHHPGPGVGGHCLPQAMHYLKPPAEEAGVGLPVIETSRQVNCNQPIHIARLTLDWLKDAGRQKGKVAILGLAMKDYSTDARWSPAVDIARYLKAHHGGELAVWDDNVDREHVNLDLDYADTLESAVAGASAIIVGARQSPLVTGSVNDVSLLDGMDKPALIVDTRFAFDRKSVLERGVDYRAL
;
A
#
# COMPACT_ATOMS: atom_id res chain seq x y z
N MET A 1 -25.74 13.68 -40.15
CA MET A 1 -25.42 12.69 -39.12
C MET A 1 -26.19 13.11 -37.87
N ARG A 2 -27.40 12.58 -37.67
CA ARG A 2 -28.20 12.84 -36.48
C ARG A 2 -27.64 11.98 -35.37
N VAL A 3 -26.96 12.57 -34.41
CA VAL A 3 -26.67 11.94 -33.13
C VAL A 3 -28.02 11.78 -32.45
N ASP A 4 -28.40 10.56 -32.11
CA ASP A 4 -29.68 10.28 -31.46
C ASP A 4 -29.67 10.96 -30.08
N ILE A 5 -30.53 11.96 -29.93
CA ILE A 5 -30.73 12.74 -28.71
C ILE A 5 -31.23 11.88 -27.55
N VAL A 6 -31.65 10.65 -27.78
CA VAL A 6 -32.09 9.66 -26.77
C VAL A 6 -30.93 9.05 -25.99
N GLU A 7 -29.72 9.01 -26.56
CA GLU A 7 -28.50 8.55 -25.84
C GLU A 7 -27.97 9.55 -24.82
N LEU A 8 -28.43 10.81 -24.84
CA LEU A 8 -27.98 11.88 -23.95
C LEU A 8 -28.76 11.98 -22.62
N LEU A 9 -29.75 11.12 -22.38
CA LEU A 9 -30.65 11.24 -21.22
C LEU A 9 -30.54 10.09 -20.19
N THR A 10 -29.74 9.07 -20.41
CA THR A 10 -29.46 8.03 -19.39
C THR A 10 -28.05 8.20 -18.87
N MET A 11 -27.92 8.60 -17.60
CA MET A 11 -26.61 8.58 -16.94
C MET A 11 -26.03 7.17 -17.03
N ASP A 12 -24.77 7.06 -17.48
CA ASP A 12 -24.08 5.79 -17.49
C ASP A 12 -23.88 5.29 -16.06
N LYS A 13 -24.14 4.00 -15.87
CA LYS A 13 -24.04 3.34 -14.58
C LYS A 13 -22.75 2.55 -14.47
N VAL A 14 -22.15 2.57 -13.29
CA VAL A 14 -21.00 1.74 -12.99
C VAL A 14 -21.16 1.08 -11.63
N THR A 15 -20.79 -0.19 -11.54
CA THR A 15 -20.71 -0.90 -10.26
C THR A 15 -19.25 -1.12 -9.88
N VAL A 16 -18.89 -0.73 -8.66
CA VAL A 16 -17.61 -1.03 -8.05
C VAL A 16 -17.81 -2.10 -6.99
N ILE A 17 -17.18 -3.27 -7.17
CA ILE A 17 -17.26 -4.40 -6.24
C ILE A 17 -16.01 -4.43 -5.36
N GLY A 18 -16.21 -4.24 -4.05
CA GLY A 18 -15.15 -4.05 -3.05
C GLY A 18 -14.86 -2.56 -2.82
N LEU A 19 -15.29 -2.02 -1.68
CA LEU A 19 -15.15 -0.60 -1.33
C LEU A 19 -13.98 -0.34 -0.37
N GLY A 20 -12.89 -1.09 -0.54
CA GLY A 20 -11.66 -0.87 0.21
C GLY A 20 -10.89 0.37 -0.29
N TYR A 21 -9.60 0.37 -0.01
CA TYR A 21 -8.66 1.44 -0.29
C TYR A 21 -8.62 1.89 -1.76
N VAL A 22 -8.90 0.97 -2.69
CA VAL A 22 -8.96 1.22 -4.13
C VAL A 22 -10.38 1.59 -4.57
N GLY A 23 -11.36 0.79 -4.15
CA GLY A 23 -12.71 0.87 -4.68
C GLY A 23 -13.48 2.11 -4.26
N LEU A 24 -13.24 2.62 -3.05
CA LEU A 24 -13.96 3.80 -2.57
C LEU A 24 -13.51 5.08 -3.27
N PRO A 25 -12.21 5.44 -3.35
CA PRO A 25 -11.77 6.59 -4.14
C PRO A 25 -12.13 6.48 -5.62
N LEU A 26 -12.07 5.28 -6.20
CA LEU A 26 -12.47 5.03 -7.58
C LEU A 26 -13.96 5.27 -7.81
N SER A 27 -14.81 4.87 -6.84
CA SER A 27 -16.26 5.16 -6.89
C SER A 27 -16.54 6.66 -6.93
N LEU A 28 -15.84 7.43 -6.09
CA LEU A 28 -15.99 8.90 -6.04
C LEU A 28 -15.42 9.58 -7.30
N THR A 29 -14.34 9.03 -7.87
CA THR A 29 -13.81 9.50 -9.16
C THR A 29 -14.81 9.26 -10.29
N ALA A 30 -15.43 8.07 -10.34
CA ALA A 30 -16.46 7.78 -11.33
C ALA A 30 -17.68 8.69 -11.19
N LEU A 31 -18.09 8.99 -9.95
CA LEU A 31 -19.16 9.95 -9.68
C LEU A 31 -18.82 11.36 -10.19
N SER A 32 -17.58 11.81 -9.96
CA SER A 32 -17.07 13.10 -10.45
C SER A 32 -17.01 13.14 -11.98
N ALA A 33 -16.83 12.01 -12.63
CA ALA A 33 -16.86 11.85 -14.08
C ALA A 33 -18.29 11.77 -14.67
N GLY A 34 -19.32 11.88 -13.82
CA GLY A 34 -20.72 11.95 -14.25
C GLY A 34 -21.48 10.63 -14.27
N PHE A 35 -20.92 9.57 -13.73
CA PHE A 35 -21.60 8.27 -13.61
C PHE A 35 -22.58 8.26 -12.43
N GLU A 36 -23.63 7.42 -12.56
CA GLU A 36 -24.37 6.89 -11.41
C GLU A 36 -23.61 5.66 -10.90
N VAL A 37 -23.24 5.64 -9.62
CA VAL A 37 -22.29 4.66 -9.07
C VAL A 37 -22.96 3.78 -8.03
N PHE A 38 -22.84 2.47 -8.22
CA PHE A 38 -23.22 1.46 -7.24
C PHE A 38 -21.97 0.88 -6.58
N GLY A 39 -21.84 1.05 -5.27
CA GLY A 39 -20.76 0.48 -4.49
C GLY A 39 -21.20 -0.78 -3.77
N LEU A 40 -20.67 -1.95 -4.13
CA LEU A 40 -20.99 -3.23 -3.52
C LEU A 40 -19.88 -3.70 -2.59
N ASP A 41 -20.18 -3.88 -1.31
CA ASP A 41 -19.26 -4.52 -0.33
C ASP A 41 -20.06 -5.47 0.56
N VAL A 42 -19.42 -6.54 1.04
CA VAL A 42 -20.06 -7.56 1.87
C VAL A 42 -20.23 -7.14 3.33
N ARG A 43 -19.51 -6.14 3.80
CA ARG A 43 -19.47 -5.67 5.18
C ARG A 43 -20.58 -4.66 5.45
N ALA A 44 -21.65 -5.10 6.10
CA ALA A 44 -22.80 -4.25 6.38
C ALA A 44 -22.48 -3.05 7.28
N ASP A 45 -21.67 -3.27 8.32
CA ASP A 45 -21.18 -2.22 9.23
C ASP A 45 -20.35 -1.16 8.49
N TYR A 46 -19.51 -1.59 7.57
CA TYR A 46 -18.71 -0.70 6.74
C TYR A 46 -19.57 0.10 5.74
N ILE A 47 -20.57 -0.52 5.12
CA ILE A 47 -21.51 0.20 4.24
C ILE A 47 -22.23 1.32 5.00
N GLU A 48 -22.64 1.07 6.24
CA GLU A 48 -23.26 2.12 7.06
C GLU A 48 -22.28 3.24 7.44
N LYS A 49 -21.01 2.92 7.65
CA LYS A 49 -19.95 3.94 7.81
C LYS A 49 -19.75 4.75 6.53
N VAL A 50 -19.67 4.08 5.38
CA VAL A 50 -19.55 4.73 4.05
C VAL A 50 -20.69 5.71 3.82
N LYS A 51 -21.94 5.32 4.10
CA LYS A 51 -23.12 6.20 3.96
C LYS A 51 -23.05 7.47 4.82
N ARG A 52 -22.37 7.42 5.96
CA ARG A 52 -22.23 8.55 6.89
C ARG A 52 -20.94 9.35 6.71
N GLY A 53 -20.08 8.94 5.79
CA GLY A 53 -18.75 9.53 5.64
C GLY A 53 -17.75 9.12 6.73
N ASP A 54 -18.08 8.17 7.59
CA ASP A 54 -17.23 7.69 8.69
C ASP A 54 -16.22 6.63 8.19
N VAL A 55 -15.26 7.05 7.38
CA VAL A 55 -14.21 6.19 6.83
C VAL A 55 -12.84 6.65 7.29
N GLN A 56 -11.98 5.70 7.66
CA GLN A 56 -10.61 5.95 8.10
C GLN A 56 -9.66 5.95 6.88
N MET A 57 -9.76 7.00 6.07
CA MET A 57 -8.87 7.24 4.94
C MET A 57 -8.39 8.68 4.96
N ALA A 58 -7.10 8.91 4.76
CA ALA A 58 -6.48 10.24 4.77
C ALA A 58 -6.45 10.90 3.37
N GLU A 59 -7.39 10.52 2.48
CA GLU A 59 -7.43 11.01 1.11
C GLU A 59 -8.09 12.39 1.03
N THR A 60 -7.54 13.24 0.16
CA THR A 60 -8.12 14.55 -0.13
C THR A 60 -8.22 14.78 -1.63
N GLN A 61 -9.23 15.54 -2.07
CA GLN A 61 -9.39 16.00 -3.45
C GLN A 61 -9.71 17.49 -3.46
N GLY A 62 -8.87 18.29 -4.09
CA GLY A 62 -9.08 19.76 -4.13
C GLY A 62 -9.13 20.40 -2.74
N GLY A 63 -8.39 19.87 -1.76
CA GLY A 63 -8.37 20.37 -0.38
C GLY A 63 -9.57 19.93 0.49
N ARG A 64 -10.48 19.09 -0.05
CA ARG A 64 -11.60 18.50 0.69
C ARG A 64 -11.28 17.07 1.11
N SER A 65 -11.68 16.70 2.31
CA SER A 65 -11.50 15.33 2.82
C SER A 65 -12.38 14.34 2.06
N ILE A 66 -11.94 13.07 1.99
CA ILE A 66 -12.77 12.00 1.41
C ILE A 66 -14.09 11.84 2.17
N GLN A 67 -14.11 12.14 3.48
CA GLN A 67 -15.29 12.10 4.33
C GLN A 67 -16.36 13.10 3.84
N ASP A 68 -15.97 14.36 3.60
CA ASP A 68 -16.88 15.40 3.10
C ASP A 68 -17.39 15.09 1.69
N ILE A 69 -16.49 14.62 0.82
CA ILE A 69 -16.84 14.22 -0.56
C ILE A 69 -17.84 13.07 -0.55
N LEU A 70 -17.68 12.12 0.37
CA LEU A 70 -18.51 10.94 0.47
C LEU A 70 -19.93 11.28 0.95
N VAL A 71 -20.06 12.14 1.96
CA VAL A 71 -21.37 12.61 2.45
C VAL A 71 -22.14 13.28 1.29
N GLU A 72 -21.52 14.23 0.59
CA GLU A 72 -22.14 14.89 -0.57
C GLU A 72 -22.51 13.90 -1.69
N ALA A 73 -21.63 12.92 -1.94
CA ALA A 73 -21.86 11.88 -2.95
C ALA A 73 -23.14 11.08 -2.65
N VAL A 74 -23.32 10.66 -1.40
CA VAL A 74 -24.52 9.93 -0.96
C VAL A 74 -25.77 10.83 -1.01
N GLU A 75 -25.68 12.05 -0.51
CA GLU A 75 -26.77 13.02 -0.53
C GLU A 75 -27.21 13.41 -1.96
N SER A 76 -26.31 13.39 -2.92
CA SER A 76 -26.63 13.65 -4.34
C SER A 76 -27.61 12.64 -4.95
N GLY A 77 -27.81 11.49 -4.30
CA GLY A 77 -28.62 10.38 -4.80
C GLY A 77 -28.05 9.67 -6.03
N ARG A 78 -26.75 9.92 -6.36
CA ARG A 78 -26.05 9.26 -7.47
C ARG A 78 -25.02 8.22 -7.02
N TYR A 79 -24.73 8.15 -5.72
CA TYR A 79 -23.91 7.12 -5.13
C TYR A 79 -24.72 6.19 -4.25
N HIS A 80 -24.71 4.91 -4.55
CA HIS A 80 -25.54 3.87 -3.92
C HIS A 80 -24.66 2.78 -3.26
N PRO A 81 -24.07 3.03 -2.09
CA PRO A 81 -23.35 1.98 -1.36
C PRO A 81 -24.33 0.98 -0.76
N THR A 82 -24.13 -0.31 -1.06
CA THR A 82 -25.05 -1.38 -0.68
C THR A 82 -24.33 -2.70 -0.43
N THR A 83 -24.96 -3.56 0.39
CA THR A 83 -24.58 -4.98 0.51
C THR A 83 -25.41 -5.92 -0.37
N LYS A 84 -26.39 -5.37 -1.10
CA LYS A 84 -27.34 -6.15 -1.88
C LYS A 84 -26.93 -6.22 -3.35
N PRO A 85 -26.50 -7.40 -3.84
CA PRO A 85 -26.05 -7.55 -5.22
C PRO A 85 -27.11 -7.20 -6.27
N ASP A 86 -28.40 -7.45 -5.98
CA ASP A 86 -29.48 -7.17 -6.94
C ASP A 86 -29.70 -5.66 -7.14
N GLU A 87 -29.44 -4.84 -6.11
CA GLU A 87 -29.46 -3.37 -6.24
C GLU A 87 -28.26 -2.88 -7.07
N ALA A 88 -27.08 -3.47 -6.85
CA ALA A 88 -25.85 -3.03 -7.49
C ALA A 88 -25.66 -3.53 -8.91
N LEU A 89 -26.28 -4.65 -9.29
CA LEU A 89 -26.06 -5.35 -10.57
C LEU A 89 -27.37 -5.55 -11.36
N GLY A 90 -28.48 -4.97 -10.91
CA GLY A 90 -29.81 -5.16 -11.49
C GLY A 90 -30.11 -4.35 -12.77
N TYR A 91 -29.11 -3.79 -13.47
CA TYR A 91 -29.29 -2.93 -14.63
C TYR A 91 -28.64 -3.51 -15.91
N ASP A 92 -29.09 -3.02 -17.07
CA ASP A 92 -28.54 -3.39 -18.37
C ASP A 92 -27.28 -2.57 -18.71
N ASN A 93 -26.51 -3.01 -19.71
CA ASN A 93 -25.23 -2.39 -20.12
C ASN A 93 -24.25 -2.23 -18.95
N GLN A 94 -24.11 -3.27 -18.15
CA GLN A 94 -23.27 -3.29 -16.94
C GLN A 94 -21.83 -2.89 -17.27
N GLN A 95 -21.34 -1.90 -16.53
CA GLN A 95 -19.92 -1.54 -16.45
C GLN A 95 -19.47 -1.83 -15.02
N ILE A 96 -18.58 -2.78 -14.84
CA ILE A 96 -18.23 -3.35 -13.54
C ILE A 96 -16.73 -3.25 -13.32
N ILE A 97 -16.36 -2.68 -12.18
CA ILE A 97 -14.96 -2.65 -11.73
C ILE A 97 -14.84 -3.54 -10.51
N LEU A 98 -13.93 -4.51 -10.58
CA LEU A 98 -13.67 -5.48 -9.52
C LEU A 98 -12.40 -5.09 -8.78
N THR A 99 -12.54 -4.68 -7.50
CA THR A 99 -11.46 -4.21 -6.62
C THR A 99 -11.30 -5.08 -5.37
N VAL A 100 -11.68 -6.34 -5.48
CA VAL A 100 -11.53 -7.31 -4.38
C VAL A 100 -10.12 -7.86 -4.36
N GLY A 101 -9.41 -7.71 -3.25
CA GLY A 101 -8.03 -8.14 -3.08
C GLY A 101 -7.86 -9.64 -2.89
N ILE A 102 -6.63 -10.11 -3.08
CA ILE A 102 -6.19 -11.48 -2.82
C ILE A 102 -5.18 -11.43 -1.68
N PRO A 103 -5.58 -11.61 -0.40
CA PRO A 103 -4.64 -11.59 0.71
C PRO A 103 -3.72 -12.83 0.68
N LEU A 104 -2.62 -12.76 1.45
CA LEU A 104 -1.83 -13.95 1.73
C LEU A 104 -2.36 -14.64 2.98
N ARG A 105 -2.47 -15.97 2.90
CA ARG A 105 -2.64 -16.87 4.05
C ARG A 105 -1.53 -17.92 4.01
N ASP A 106 -0.81 -18.06 5.10
CA ASP A 106 0.31 -19.01 5.21
C ASP A 106 1.33 -18.88 4.06
N GLY A 107 1.63 -17.64 3.66
CA GLY A 107 2.58 -17.34 2.59
C GLY A 107 2.07 -17.66 1.17
N LYS A 108 0.78 -17.95 0.99
CA LYS A 108 0.16 -18.24 -0.31
C LYS A 108 -0.97 -17.26 -0.60
N ALA A 109 -1.14 -16.92 -1.87
CA ALA A 109 -2.27 -16.10 -2.32
C ALA A 109 -3.59 -16.83 -2.07
N ASP A 110 -4.51 -16.20 -1.31
CA ASP A 110 -5.83 -16.74 -1.00
C ASP A 110 -6.91 -16.06 -1.85
N PRO A 111 -7.41 -16.70 -2.91
CA PRO A 111 -8.41 -16.12 -3.78
C PRO A 111 -9.86 -16.26 -3.26
N SER A 112 -10.08 -16.69 -2.02
CA SER A 112 -11.43 -16.99 -1.49
C SER A 112 -12.37 -15.78 -1.59
N MET A 113 -11.89 -14.58 -1.25
CA MET A 113 -12.69 -13.35 -1.34
C MET A 113 -13.02 -13.01 -2.80
N LEU A 114 -12.05 -13.11 -3.69
CA LEU A 114 -12.25 -12.91 -5.13
C LEU A 114 -13.24 -13.94 -5.68
N ASN A 115 -13.10 -15.22 -5.30
CA ASN A 115 -13.98 -16.29 -5.73
C ASN A 115 -15.44 -16.00 -5.34
N SER A 116 -15.71 -15.59 -4.10
CA SER A 116 -17.05 -15.21 -3.63
C SER A 116 -17.64 -14.02 -4.40
N ALA A 117 -16.81 -13.00 -4.69
CA ALA A 117 -17.23 -11.85 -5.50
C ALA A 117 -17.58 -12.27 -6.94
N LEU A 118 -16.80 -13.18 -7.54
CA LEU A 118 -17.07 -13.71 -8.88
C LEU A 118 -18.32 -14.59 -8.94
N GLU A 119 -18.63 -15.34 -7.88
CA GLU A 119 -19.91 -16.09 -7.77
C GLU A 119 -21.09 -15.13 -7.75
N THR A 120 -21.00 -14.09 -6.93
CA THR A 120 -22.04 -13.05 -6.82
C THR A 120 -22.26 -12.32 -8.14
N LEU A 121 -21.15 -11.92 -8.80
CA LEU A 121 -21.18 -11.24 -10.09
C LEU A 121 -21.71 -12.15 -11.20
N GLY A 122 -21.15 -13.35 -11.34
CA GLY A 122 -21.48 -14.27 -12.42
C GLY A 122 -22.95 -14.66 -12.47
N ALA A 123 -23.59 -14.84 -11.31
CA ALA A 123 -25.01 -15.11 -11.20
C ALA A 123 -25.91 -13.96 -11.71
N ARG A 124 -25.37 -12.75 -11.88
CA ARG A 124 -26.09 -11.53 -12.27
C ARG A 124 -25.50 -10.85 -13.51
N LEU A 125 -24.47 -11.46 -14.09
CA LEU A 125 -23.82 -10.93 -15.27
C LEU A 125 -24.80 -10.95 -16.44
N ARG A 126 -24.78 -9.88 -17.25
CA ARG A 126 -25.65 -9.76 -18.41
C ARG A 126 -24.83 -9.73 -19.70
N LYS A 127 -25.46 -10.18 -20.78
CA LYS A 127 -24.85 -10.10 -22.11
C LYS A 127 -24.51 -8.65 -22.44
N GLY A 128 -23.31 -8.45 -23.01
CA GLY A 128 -22.80 -7.11 -23.31
C GLY A 128 -22.14 -6.40 -22.13
N ALA A 129 -22.05 -7.01 -20.96
CA ALA A 129 -21.33 -6.41 -19.82
C ALA A 129 -19.86 -6.14 -20.11
N LEU A 130 -19.30 -5.13 -19.44
CA LEU A 130 -17.86 -4.89 -19.35
C LEU A 130 -17.41 -5.14 -17.92
N VAL A 131 -16.46 -6.03 -17.71
CA VAL A 131 -15.84 -6.33 -16.42
C VAL A 131 -14.37 -5.95 -16.47
N VAL A 132 -13.93 -5.05 -15.59
CA VAL A 132 -12.54 -4.63 -15.47
C VAL A 132 -12.04 -5.00 -14.07
N ALA A 133 -11.14 -5.99 -13.99
CA ALA A 133 -10.45 -6.31 -12.75
C ALA A 133 -9.32 -5.30 -12.50
N ARG A 134 -9.24 -4.74 -11.28
CA ARG A 134 -8.23 -3.71 -10.92
C ARG A 134 -7.37 -4.07 -9.71
N SER A 135 -7.71 -5.07 -8.93
CA SER A 135 -6.86 -5.55 -7.84
C SER A 135 -5.60 -6.20 -8.36
N THR A 136 -4.51 -6.13 -7.60
CA THR A 136 -3.31 -6.92 -7.92
C THR A 136 -3.67 -8.41 -7.89
N LEU A 137 -3.36 -9.11 -8.97
CA LEU A 137 -3.68 -10.52 -9.18
C LEU A 137 -2.41 -11.37 -9.24
N VAL A 138 -2.54 -12.67 -8.98
CA VAL A 138 -1.56 -13.66 -9.42
C VAL A 138 -1.51 -13.61 -10.94
N VAL A 139 -0.31 -13.62 -11.51
CA VAL A 139 -0.12 -13.53 -12.96
C VAL A 139 -0.85 -14.68 -13.67
N GLY A 140 -1.66 -14.35 -14.67
CA GLY A 140 -2.51 -15.29 -15.40
C GLY A 140 -3.94 -15.43 -14.86
N TYR A 141 -4.29 -14.81 -13.72
CA TYR A 141 -5.62 -14.99 -13.11
C TYR A 141 -6.78 -14.43 -13.93
N THR A 142 -6.58 -13.37 -14.68
CA THR A 142 -7.70 -12.86 -15.52
C THR A 142 -8.18 -13.93 -16.49
N ARG A 143 -7.28 -14.63 -17.16
CA ARG A 143 -7.61 -15.68 -18.12
C ARG A 143 -7.87 -17.04 -17.45
N GLY A 144 -7.02 -17.44 -16.50
CA GLY A 144 -7.01 -18.78 -15.93
C GLY A 144 -7.96 -18.97 -14.74
N PHE A 145 -8.39 -17.89 -14.07
CA PHE A 145 -9.23 -17.97 -12.90
C PHE A 145 -10.53 -17.17 -13.04
N ILE A 146 -10.47 -15.87 -13.38
CA ILE A 146 -11.66 -14.99 -13.44
C ILE A 146 -12.57 -15.40 -14.60
N ALA A 147 -12.02 -15.55 -15.80
CA ALA A 147 -12.81 -15.88 -17.00
C ALA A 147 -13.55 -17.20 -16.88
N PRO A 148 -12.92 -18.34 -16.51
CA PRO A 148 -13.61 -19.60 -16.34
C PRO A 148 -14.68 -19.56 -15.23
N LYS A 149 -14.40 -18.84 -14.13
CA LYS A 149 -15.36 -18.71 -13.05
C LYS A 149 -16.61 -17.96 -13.46
N LEU A 150 -16.45 -16.80 -14.13
CA LEU A 150 -17.59 -16.04 -14.64
C LEU A 150 -18.35 -16.82 -15.71
N GLN A 151 -17.66 -17.54 -16.61
CA GLN A 151 -18.27 -18.41 -17.60
C GLN A 151 -19.13 -19.50 -16.95
N ASN A 152 -18.59 -20.20 -15.95
CA ASN A 152 -19.29 -21.28 -15.26
C ASN A 152 -20.54 -20.78 -14.50
N MET A 153 -20.46 -19.57 -13.90
CA MET A 153 -21.56 -19.01 -13.12
C MET A 153 -22.65 -18.38 -13.98
N SER A 154 -22.30 -17.79 -15.11
CA SER A 154 -23.23 -17.06 -16.00
C SER A 154 -23.73 -17.88 -17.19
N GLY A 155 -23.00 -18.92 -17.55
CA GLY A 155 -23.23 -19.67 -18.80
C GLY A 155 -22.79 -18.90 -20.07
N MET A 156 -22.12 -17.73 -19.93
CA MET A 156 -21.78 -16.84 -21.05
C MET A 156 -20.28 -16.89 -21.36
N SER A 157 -19.94 -16.69 -22.64
CA SER A 157 -18.57 -16.64 -23.12
C SER A 157 -17.88 -15.30 -22.78
N PRO A 158 -16.70 -15.30 -22.12
CA PRO A 158 -15.95 -14.09 -21.77
C PRO A 158 -15.26 -13.44 -22.98
N THR A 159 -15.52 -13.91 -24.20
CA THR A 159 -15.00 -13.33 -25.45
C THR A 159 -16.11 -12.86 -26.38
N ASP A 160 -17.27 -13.53 -26.33
CA ASP A 160 -18.38 -13.30 -27.27
C ASP A 160 -19.56 -12.59 -26.62
N ASP A 161 -19.91 -12.98 -25.39
CA ASP A 161 -21.11 -12.49 -24.72
C ASP A 161 -20.84 -11.31 -23.78
N PHE A 162 -19.64 -11.20 -23.20
CA PHE A 162 -19.22 -10.05 -22.38
C PHE A 162 -17.73 -9.75 -22.57
N ASP A 163 -17.30 -8.56 -22.17
CA ASP A 163 -15.90 -8.15 -22.24
C ASP A 163 -15.26 -8.25 -20.85
N LEU A 164 -14.11 -8.93 -20.77
CA LEU A 164 -13.29 -9.03 -19.58
C LEU A 164 -11.90 -8.44 -19.84
N ALA A 165 -11.45 -7.56 -18.93
CA ALA A 165 -10.14 -6.93 -19.00
C ALA A 165 -9.50 -6.84 -17.61
N PHE A 166 -8.20 -6.64 -17.60
CA PHE A 166 -7.41 -6.26 -16.44
C PHE A 166 -6.78 -4.89 -16.64
N SER A 167 -6.82 -4.07 -15.60
CA SER A 167 -6.15 -2.76 -15.56
C SER A 167 -5.57 -2.56 -14.15
N SER A 168 -4.25 -2.48 -14.07
CA SER A 168 -3.57 -2.40 -12.78
C SER A 168 -3.84 -1.09 -12.05
N GLU A 169 -4.05 -1.17 -10.74
CA GLU A 169 -4.08 -0.01 -9.85
C GLU A 169 -2.68 0.35 -9.37
N ARG A 170 -2.35 1.66 -9.36
CA ARG A 170 -1.02 2.17 -9.03
C ARG A 170 -1.02 3.24 -7.96
N MET A 171 -2.19 3.65 -7.46
CA MET A 171 -2.30 4.73 -6.49
C MET A 171 -1.63 4.38 -5.15
N ALA A 172 -1.13 5.41 -4.48
CA ALA A 172 -0.62 5.36 -3.12
C ALA A 172 -1.60 6.04 -2.15
N GLU A 173 -1.57 5.59 -0.91
CA GLU A 173 -2.31 6.18 0.20
C GLU A 173 -1.87 7.63 0.44
N GLY A 174 -2.83 8.52 0.57
CA GLY A 174 -2.63 9.97 0.73
C GLY A 174 -2.61 10.73 -0.60
N SER A 175 -2.61 10.05 -1.75
CA SER A 175 -2.56 10.65 -3.10
C SER A 175 -3.54 9.97 -4.07
N ALA A 176 -4.49 9.19 -3.57
CA ALA A 176 -5.30 8.29 -4.38
C ALA A 176 -6.03 9.00 -5.53
N PHE A 177 -6.67 10.13 -5.29
CA PHE A 177 -7.43 10.85 -6.33
C PHE A 177 -6.53 11.40 -7.45
N ASP A 178 -5.40 12.01 -7.10
CA ASP A 178 -4.49 12.61 -8.08
C ASP A 178 -3.78 11.53 -8.90
N GLU A 179 -3.32 10.47 -8.26
CA GLU A 179 -2.63 9.37 -8.92
C GLU A 179 -3.56 8.53 -9.79
N LEU A 180 -4.82 8.32 -9.36
CA LEU A 180 -5.81 7.56 -10.10
C LEU A 180 -6.09 8.18 -11.48
N VAL A 181 -6.14 9.50 -11.57
CA VAL A 181 -6.37 10.22 -12.83
C VAL A 181 -5.09 10.64 -13.54
N GLY A 182 -4.00 10.86 -12.80
CA GLY A 182 -2.74 11.42 -13.31
C GLY A 182 -1.74 10.39 -13.83
N MET A 183 -1.74 9.19 -13.27
CA MET A 183 -0.78 8.16 -13.67
C MET A 183 -1.18 7.47 -14.97
N VAL A 184 -0.16 7.08 -15.75
CA VAL A 184 -0.36 6.24 -16.93
C VAL A 184 -0.94 4.89 -16.51
N THR A 185 -2.08 4.51 -17.06
CA THR A 185 -2.82 3.30 -16.68
C THR A 185 -2.81 2.28 -17.81
N PRO A 186 -2.11 1.13 -17.67
CA PRO A 186 -2.17 0.07 -18.65
C PRO A 186 -3.46 -0.75 -18.52
N VAL A 187 -3.99 -1.21 -19.67
CA VAL A 187 -5.16 -2.07 -19.73
C VAL A 187 -5.02 -3.09 -20.86
N ALA A 188 -5.50 -4.30 -20.63
CA ALA A 188 -5.68 -5.30 -21.68
C ALA A 188 -6.89 -6.18 -21.38
N GLY A 189 -7.65 -6.48 -22.41
CA GLY A 189 -8.76 -7.43 -22.37
C GLY A 189 -8.39 -8.79 -22.94
N LEU A 190 -9.27 -9.76 -22.76
CA LEU A 190 -9.12 -11.09 -23.38
C LEU A 190 -9.21 -11.04 -24.91
N THR A 191 -9.81 -9.97 -25.45
CA THR A 191 -9.93 -9.70 -26.88
C THR A 191 -9.54 -8.25 -27.20
N PRO A 192 -9.18 -7.91 -28.45
CA PRO A 192 -8.94 -6.53 -28.86
C PRO A 192 -10.16 -5.62 -28.61
N ARG A 193 -11.39 -6.15 -28.77
CA ARG A 193 -12.62 -5.44 -28.47
C ARG A 193 -12.68 -5.08 -26.99
N ALA A 194 -12.44 -6.03 -26.10
CA ALA A 194 -12.42 -5.82 -24.65
C ALA A 194 -11.34 -4.81 -24.24
N THR A 195 -10.15 -4.88 -24.83
CA THR A 195 -9.05 -3.92 -24.60
C THR A 195 -9.49 -2.49 -24.95
N SER A 196 -9.99 -2.29 -26.19
CA SER A 196 -10.38 -0.97 -26.67
C SER A 196 -11.58 -0.40 -25.93
N ARG A 197 -12.54 -1.25 -25.55
CA ARG A 197 -13.72 -0.84 -24.78
C ARG A 197 -13.32 -0.42 -23.36
N SER A 198 -12.45 -1.20 -22.72
CA SER A 198 -11.94 -0.89 -21.39
C SER A 198 -11.10 0.38 -21.36
N ALA A 199 -10.27 0.61 -22.40
CA ALA A 199 -9.49 1.84 -22.52
C ALA A 199 -10.41 3.07 -22.57
N ARG A 200 -11.40 3.08 -23.45
CA ARG A 200 -12.39 4.17 -23.53
C ARG A 200 -13.18 4.35 -22.23
N PHE A 201 -13.52 3.27 -21.55
CA PHE A 201 -14.20 3.34 -20.26
C PHE A 201 -13.33 4.02 -19.20
N LEU A 202 -12.05 3.64 -19.09
CA LEU A 202 -11.10 4.25 -18.17
C LEU A 202 -10.85 5.74 -18.47
N GLU A 203 -10.74 6.11 -19.75
CA GLU A 203 -10.66 7.52 -20.18
C GLU A 203 -11.90 8.33 -19.75
N ARG A 204 -13.08 7.73 -19.87
CA ARG A 204 -14.34 8.35 -19.41
C ARG A 204 -14.41 8.49 -17.89
N LEU A 205 -13.73 7.65 -17.11
CA LEU A 205 -13.56 7.82 -15.66
C LEU A 205 -12.61 8.97 -15.29
N GLY A 206 -12.05 9.68 -16.29
CA GLY A 206 -11.14 10.80 -16.07
C GLY A 206 -9.66 10.43 -16.06
N ILE A 207 -9.29 9.18 -16.33
CA ILE A 207 -7.89 8.75 -16.41
C ILE A 207 -7.25 9.36 -17.65
N LYS A 208 -6.24 10.22 -17.45
CA LYS A 208 -5.67 11.07 -18.51
C LYS A 208 -4.85 10.32 -19.54
N SER A 209 -4.26 9.19 -19.17
CA SER A 209 -3.38 8.42 -20.06
C SER A 209 -3.61 6.93 -19.88
N VAL A 210 -4.12 6.28 -20.90
CA VAL A 210 -4.39 4.84 -20.93
C VAL A 210 -3.54 4.19 -22.02
N ILE A 211 -2.78 3.14 -21.67
CA ILE A 211 -1.97 2.36 -22.60
C ILE A 211 -2.64 1.00 -22.80
N GLN A 212 -2.96 0.68 -24.05
CA GLN A 212 -3.47 -0.63 -24.42
C GLN A 212 -2.30 -1.62 -24.59
N ALA A 213 -2.30 -2.67 -23.79
CA ALA A 213 -1.32 -3.76 -23.86
C ALA A 213 -1.86 -4.94 -24.68
N SER A 214 -0.98 -5.87 -25.03
CA SER A 214 -1.27 -7.00 -25.90
C SER A 214 -2.17 -8.06 -25.25
N CYS A 215 -2.04 -8.27 -23.93
CA CYS A 215 -2.80 -9.26 -23.17
C CYS A 215 -2.86 -8.90 -21.67
N PRO A 216 -3.87 -9.42 -20.93
CA PRO A 216 -4.00 -9.19 -19.49
C PRO A 216 -2.76 -9.61 -18.71
N GLU A 217 -2.12 -10.73 -19.07
CA GLU A 217 -0.94 -11.27 -18.43
C GLU A 217 0.23 -10.27 -18.44
N ALA A 218 0.38 -9.50 -19.51
CA ALA A 218 1.41 -8.46 -19.59
C ALA A 218 1.17 -7.34 -18.58
N VAL A 219 -0.09 -6.93 -18.39
CA VAL A 219 -0.46 -5.88 -17.42
C VAL A 219 -0.36 -6.38 -15.99
N GLU A 220 -0.80 -7.63 -15.72
CA GLU A 220 -0.66 -8.30 -14.42
C GLU A 220 0.81 -8.41 -14.02
N THR A 221 1.65 -8.91 -14.94
CA THR A 221 3.09 -9.05 -14.73
C THR A 221 3.76 -7.70 -14.48
N ALA A 222 3.45 -6.68 -15.29
CA ALA A 222 4.00 -5.35 -15.11
C ALA A 222 3.71 -4.79 -13.72
N LYS A 223 2.47 -4.95 -13.21
CA LYS A 223 2.10 -4.50 -11.86
C LYS A 223 2.89 -5.23 -10.77
N VAL A 224 3.06 -6.52 -10.88
CA VAL A 224 3.83 -7.32 -9.93
C VAL A 224 5.31 -6.94 -9.99
N PHE A 225 5.87 -6.77 -11.19
CA PHE A 225 7.27 -6.35 -11.38
C PHE A 225 7.56 -4.95 -10.82
N GLU A 226 6.64 -4.00 -10.93
CA GLU A 226 6.77 -2.68 -10.31
C GLU A 226 6.99 -2.77 -8.79
N ASN A 227 6.17 -3.57 -8.13
CA ASN A 227 6.29 -3.77 -6.68
C ASN A 227 7.58 -4.51 -6.32
N ILE A 228 7.94 -5.56 -7.06
CA ILE A 228 9.18 -6.32 -6.87
C ILE A 228 10.40 -5.42 -7.10
N ALA A 229 10.43 -4.62 -8.15
CA ALA A 229 11.55 -3.71 -8.43
C ALA A 229 11.78 -2.72 -7.28
N ARG A 230 10.72 -2.22 -6.65
CA ARG A 230 10.82 -1.38 -5.47
C ARG A 230 11.38 -2.16 -4.26
N ASP A 231 10.88 -3.35 -4.01
CA ASP A 231 11.34 -4.20 -2.89
C ASP A 231 12.83 -4.57 -3.03
N VAL A 232 13.27 -4.97 -4.22
CA VAL A 232 14.67 -5.27 -4.55
C VAL A 232 15.56 -4.03 -4.36
N ASN A 233 15.10 -2.88 -4.83
CA ASN A 233 15.87 -1.64 -4.73
C ASN A 233 16.01 -1.15 -3.28
N ILE A 234 14.99 -1.36 -2.43
CA ILE A 234 15.07 -1.06 -1.00
C ILE A 234 16.03 -2.04 -0.32
N ALA A 235 16.02 -3.33 -0.67
CA ALA A 235 16.96 -4.31 -0.13
C ALA A 235 18.41 -3.91 -0.44
N LEU A 236 18.69 -3.50 -1.66
CA LEU A 236 20.01 -3.00 -2.06
C LEU A 236 20.43 -1.75 -1.25
N ALA A 237 19.50 -0.82 -1.06
CA ALA A 237 19.76 0.37 -0.24
C ALA A 237 20.03 0.02 1.23
N ASN A 238 19.33 -0.97 1.78
CA ASN A 238 19.55 -1.48 3.13
C ASN A 238 20.95 -2.13 3.27
N GLU A 239 21.39 -2.92 2.30
CA GLU A 239 22.75 -3.50 2.32
C GLU A 239 23.81 -2.40 2.25
N TYR A 240 23.63 -1.36 1.44
CA TYR A 240 24.54 -0.21 1.40
C TYR A 240 24.59 0.52 2.74
N ALA A 241 23.45 0.72 3.39
CA ALA A 241 23.39 1.37 4.71
C ALA A 241 24.08 0.53 5.78
N ASN A 242 23.87 -0.79 5.79
CA ASN A 242 24.54 -1.70 6.71
C ASN A 242 26.06 -1.68 6.52
N PHE A 243 26.55 -1.64 5.27
CA PHE A 243 27.97 -1.47 4.96
C PHE A 243 28.51 -0.12 5.47
N CYS A 244 27.83 0.99 5.16
CA CYS A 244 28.24 2.32 5.63
C CYS A 244 28.33 2.38 7.16
N THR A 245 27.35 1.83 7.85
CA THR A 245 27.32 1.77 9.32
C THR A 245 28.51 0.99 9.87
N ALA A 246 28.84 -0.16 9.29
CA ALA A 246 29.99 -0.99 9.71
C ALA A 246 31.34 -0.27 9.52
N PHE A 247 31.45 0.61 8.53
CA PHE A 247 32.65 1.42 8.25
C PHE A 247 32.65 2.81 8.89
N GLY A 248 31.61 3.19 9.64
CA GLY A 248 31.46 4.51 10.26
C GLY A 248 31.22 5.65 9.26
N LEU A 249 30.79 5.33 8.03
CA LEU A 249 30.47 6.29 6.99
C LEU A 249 29.07 6.89 7.20
N ASP A 250 28.86 8.10 6.68
CA ASP A 250 27.53 8.70 6.61
C ASP A 250 26.74 8.09 5.43
N THR A 251 25.75 7.27 5.73
CA THR A 251 24.92 6.61 4.71
C THR A 251 24.25 7.62 3.78
N LYS A 252 23.73 8.73 4.31
CA LYS A 252 23.04 9.75 3.52
C LYS A 252 23.98 10.38 2.50
N GLU A 253 25.17 10.80 2.94
CA GLU A 253 26.21 11.37 2.07
C GLU A 253 26.60 10.38 0.96
N VAL A 254 26.90 9.13 1.31
CA VAL A 254 27.27 8.10 0.32
C VAL A 254 26.16 7.89 -0.71
N LEU A 255 24.90 7.79 -0.29
CA LEU A 255 23.79 7.60 -1.21
C LEU A 255 23.54 8.83 -2.10
N GLU A 256 23.74 10.04 -1.58
CA GLU A 256 23.67 11.26 -2.38
C GLU A 256 24.75 11.26 -3.46
N LEU A 257 25.99 10.88 -3.15
CA LEU A 257 27.07 10.73 -4.12
C LEU A 257 26.74 9.65 -5.17
N VAL A 258 26.21 8.50 -4.78
CA VAL A 258 25.79 7.45 -5.72
C VAL A 258 24.73 7.95 -6.70
N ARG A 259 23.75 8.74 -6.22
CA ARG A 259 22.66 9.29 -7.06
C ARG A 259 23.12 10.33 -8.08
N THR A 260 24.31 10.91 -7.93
CA THR A 260 24.88 11.81 -8.95
C THR A 260 25.18 11.08 -10.26
N HIS A 261 25.35 9.75 -10.23
CA HIS A 261 25.59 8.96 -11.42
C HIS A 261 24.27 8.72 -12.18
N LYS A 262 24.17 9.22 -13.41
CA LYS A 262 22.94 9.24 -14.22
C LYS A 262 22.26 7.89 -14.39
N ARG A 263 23.00 6.77 -14.32
CA ARG A 263 22.45 5.41 -14.51
C ARG A 263 21.93 4.76 -13.23
N VAL A 264 22.18 5.36 -12.06
CA VAL A 264 21.77 4.83 -10.74
C VAL A 264 20.94 5.83 -9.94
N GLY A 265 20.39 6.86 -10.59
CA GLY A 265 19.54 7.86 -9.95
C GLY A 265 18.21 7.31 -9.37
N PHE A 266 17.90 6.04 -9.62
CA PHE A 266 16.69 5.36 -9.14
C PHE A 266 16.94 4.53 -7.87
N LEU A 267 17.88 4.89 -7.03
CA LEU A 267 18.12 4.22 -5.76
C LEU A 267 17.16 4.71 -4.68
N HIS A 268 16.40 3.78 -4.08
CA HIS A 268 15.55 4.07 -2.93
C HIS A 268 16.36 4.46 -1.70
N HIS A 269 15.67 5.03 -0.70
CA HIS A 269 16.25 5.21 0.63
C HIS A 269 16.21 3.87 1.39
N PRO A 270 17.22 3.61 2.23
CA PRO A 270 17.14 2.51 3.19
C PRO A 270 16.07 2.79 4.23
N GLY A 271 15.79 1.78 5.05
CA GLY A 271 14.80 1.91 6.11
C GLY A 271 14.83 0.71 7.05
N PRO A 272 13.87 0.61 7.97
CA PRO A 272 13.83 -0.48 8.95
C PRO A 272 13.45 -1.84 8.35
N GLY A 273 13.23 -1.91 7.07
CA GLY A 273 12.71 -3.04 6.30
C GLY A 273 11.54 -2.59 5.43
N VAL A 274 10.79 -3.55 4.88
CA VAL A 274 9.63 -3.28 4.00
C VAL A 274 8.38 -3.91 4.59
N GLY A 275 7.45 -3.04 4.98
CA GLY A 275 6.15 -3.42 5.54
C GLY A 275 4.99 -3.25 4.56
N GLY A 276 3.78 -3.38 5.09
CA GLY A 276 2.53 -3.28 4.33
C GLY A 276 2.24 -4.51 3.48
N HIS A 277 1.21 -4.41 2.65
CA HIS A 277 0.74 -5.55 1.85
C HIS A 277 1.40 -5.61 0.47
N CYS A 278 1.50 -4.47 -0.22
CA CYS A 278 1.80 -4.45 -1.66
C CYS A 278 3.16 -5.02 -2.04
N LEU A 279 4.24 -4.57 -1.38
CA LEU A 279 5.59 -4.99 -1.71
C LEU A 279 5.91 -6.40 -1.19
N PRO A 280 5.67 -6.71 0.10
CA PRO A 280 5.94 -8.05 0.63
C PRO A 280 5.16 -9.17 -0.08
N GLN A 281 3.95 -8.86 -0.55
CA GLN A 281 3.11 -9.85 -1.22
C GLN A 281 3.44 -10.06 -2.69
N ALA A 282 4.12 -9.11 -3.36
CA ALA A 282 4.34 -9.14 -4.80
C ALA A 282 5.03 -10.42 -5.29
N MET A 283 6.03 -10.92 -4.56
CA MET A 283 6.71 -12.17 -4.89
C MET A 283 5.72 -13.35 -4.93
N HIS A 284 4.75 -13.40 -4.03
CA HIS A 284 3.79 -14.51 -3.93
C HIS A 284 2.77 -14.53 -5.07
N TYR A 285 2.59 -13.41 -5.78
CA TYR A 285 1.77 -13.35 -6.99
C TYR A 285 2.53 -13.78 -8.25
N LEU A 286 3.86 -13.72 -8.21
CA LEU A 286 4.73 -14.16 -9.30
C LEU A 286 5.17 -15.63 -9.15
N LYS A 287 5.37 -16.09 -7.90
CA LYS A 287 5.97 -17.40 -7.61
C LYS A 287 5.22 -18.59 -8.23
N PRO A 288 3.87 -18.71 -8.13
CA PRO A 288 3.18 -19.86 -8.68
C PRO A 288 3.39 -20.03 -10.21
N PRO A 289 3.18 -19.02 -11.06
CA PRO A 289 3.43 -19.17 -12.50
C PRO A 289 4.93 -19.34 -12.83
N ALA A 290 5.85 -18.80 -12.04
CA ALA A 290 7.28 -19.02 -12.23
C ALA A 290 7.68 -20.48 -11.93
N GLU A 291 7.15 -21.08 -10.86
CA GLU A 291 7.36 -22.49 -10.52
C GLU A 291 6.78 -23.41 -11.62
N GLU A 292 5.58 -23.11 -12.11
CA GLU A 292 4.97 -23.87 -13.21
C GLU A 292 5.82 -23.80 -14.49
N ALA A 293 6.42 -22.63 -14.76
CA ALA A 293 7.31 -22.42 -15.92
C ALA A 293 8.76 -22.92 -15.67
N GLY A 294 9.11 -23.41 -14.49
CA GLY A 294 10.47 -23.82 -14.12
C GLY A 294 11.48 -22.67 -14.02
N VAL A 295 11.01 -21.44 -13.74
CA VAL A 295 11.83 -20.22 -13.64
C VAL A 295 12.14 -19.94 -12.16
N GLY A 296 13.43 -19.96 -11.79
CA GLY A 296 13.89 -19.55 -10.46
C GLY A 296 13.88 -18.03 -10.30
N LEU A 297 13.67 -17.56 -9.07
CA LEU A 297 13.59 -16.14 -8.71
C LEU A 297 14.64 -15.73 -7.64
N PRO A 298 15.94 -16.12 -7.77
CA PRO A 298 16.91 -16.01 -6.68
C PRO A 298 17.17 -14.56 -6.23
N VAL A 299 17.20 -13.59 -7.14
CA VAL A 299 17.40 -12.16 -6.78
C VAL A 299 16.22 -11.64 -5.97
N ILE A 300 15.01 -11.99 -6.37
CA ILE A 300 13.77 -11.54 -5.71
C ILE A 300 13.66 -12.15 -4.32
N GLU A 301 13.92 -13.47 -4.21
CA GLU A 301 13.86 -14.19 -2.93
C GLU A 301 14.92 -13.71 -1.94
N THR A 302 16.16 -13.49 -2.40
CA THR A 302 17.24 -12.96 -1.58
C THR A 302 16.93 -11.53 -1.11
N SER A 303 16.47 -10.67 -2.01
CA SER A 303 16.10 -9.30 -1.65
C SER A 303 14.97 -9.26 -0.61
N ARG A 304 13.97 -10.14 -0.76
CA ARG A 304 12.90 -10.26 0.25
C ARG A 304 13.46 -10.67 1.61
N GLN A 305 14.41 -11.64 1.63
CA GLN A 305 15.07 -12.06 2.85
C GLN A 305 15.87 -10.94 3.52
N VAL A 306 16.59 -10.13 2.73
CA VAL A 306 17.31 -8.95 3.24
C VAL A 306 16.33 -8.00 3.94
N ASN A 307 15.24 -7.64 3.29
CA ASN A 307 14.23 -6.74 3.88
C ASN A 307 13.53 -7.34 5.11
N CYS A 308 13.30 -8.65 5.16
CA CYS A 308 12.74 -9.33 6.33
C CYS A 308 13.71 -9.37 7.52
N ASN A 309 15.02 -9.44 7.25
CA ASN A 309 16.05 -9.49 8.30
C ASN A 309 16.43 -8.11 8.83
N GLN A 310 16.13 -7.04 8.11
CA GLN A 310 16.53 -5.67 8.48
C GLN A 310 16.03 -5.24 9.86
N PRO A 311 14.78 -5.51 10.28
CA PRO A 311 14.32 -5.20 11.65
C PRO A 311 15.17 -5.87 12.73
N ILE A 312 15.53 -7.13 12.51
CA ILE A 312 16.35 -7.92 13.45
C ILE A 312 17.76 -7.35 13.50
N HIS A 313 18.33 -6.96 12.35
CA HIS A 313 19.65 -6.33 12.28
C HIS A 313 19.69 -5.04 13.10
N ILE A 314 18.69 -4.16 12.94
CA ILE A 314 18.57 -2.90 13.68
C ILE A 314 18.48 -3.16 15.20
N ALA A 315 17.62 -4.09 15.59
CA ALA A 315 17.46 -4.43 17.01
C ALA A 315 18.78 -4.96 17.60
N ARG A 316 19.49 -5.84 16.93
CA ARG A 316 20.80 -6.38 17.37
C ARG A 316 21.84 -5.27 17.46
N LEU A 317 21.97 -4.42 16.43
CA LEU A 317 22.88 -3.27 16.46
C LEU A 317 22.66 -2.40 17.72
N THR A 318 21.40 -2.16 18.05
CA THR A 318 21.03 -1.39 19.27
C THR A 318 21.46 -2.12 20.54
N LEU A 319 21.18 -3.44 20.65
CA LEU A 319 21.55 -4.24 21.83
C LEU A 319 23.07 -4.36 21.99
N ASP A 320 23.81 -4.53 20.89
CA ASP A 320 25.26 -4.62 20.92
C ASP A 320 25.87 -3.30 21.39
N TRP A 321 25.37 -2.17 20.86
CA TRP A 321 25.81 -0.85 21.33
C TRP A 321 25.52 -0.63 22.82
N LEU A 322 24.31 -0.97 23.30
CA LEU A 322 23.96 -0.88 24.71
C LEU A 322 24.88 -1.72 25.59
N LYS A 323 25.28 -2.89 25.12
CA LYS A 323 26.24 -3.76 25.81
C LYS A 323 27.62 -3.11 25.90
N ASP A 324 28.13 -2.59 24.79
CA ASP A 324 29.45 -2.00 24.70
C ASP A 324 29.54 -0.68 25.51
N ALA A 325 28.44 0.07 25.59
CA ALA A 325 28.30 1.28 26.41
C ALA A 325 28.05 0.98 27.92
N GLY A 326 27.94 -0.29 28.34
CA GLY A 326 27.61 -0.64 29.72
C GLY A 326 26.16 -0.36 30.12
N ARG A 327 25.25 -0.30 29.14
CA ARG A 327 23.84 0.12 29.30
C ARG A 327 22.86 -1.02 29.00
N GLN A 328 23.19 -2.29 29.29
CA GLN A 328 22.41 -3.47 28.90
C GLN A 328 20.94 -3.46 29.36
N LYS A 329 20.62 -2.68 30.40
CA LYS A 329 19.25 -2.48 30.91
C LYS A 329 18.75 -1.06 30.70
N GLY A 330 19.44 -0.26 29.91
CA GLY A 330 19.02 1.12 29.60
C GLY A 330 17.70 1.13 28.83
N LYS A 331 16.88 2.15 29.07
CA LYS A 331 15.62 2.33 28.35
C LYS A 331 15.86 2.46 26.84
N VAL A 332 15.08 1.75 26.03
CA VAL A 332 15.05 1.89 24.58
C VAL A 332 13.71 2.49 24.15
N ALA A 333 13.72 3.56 23.37
CA ALA A 333 12.53 4.17 22.80
C ALA A 333 12.42 3.88 21.31
N ILE A 334 11.23 3.48 20.83
CA ILE A 334 10.91 3.33 19.42
C ILE A 334 9.94 4.44 19.03
N LEU A 335 10.34 5.25 18.07
CA LEU A 335 9.56 6.40 17.59
C LEU A 335 8.97 6.09 16.21
N GLY A 336 7.64 5.99 16.15
CA GLY A 336 6.89 5.60 14.96
C GLY A 336 6.78 4.10 14.77
N LEU A 337 5.54 3.60 14.77
CA LEU A 337 5.18 2.19 14.56
C LEU A 337 4.54 1.92 13.21
N ALA A 338 4.22 2.96 12.44
CA ALA A 338 3.59 2.81 11.13
C ALA A 338 4.50 2.06 10.14
N MET A 339 3.91 1.40 9.16
CA MET A 339 4.64 0.69 8.10
C MET A 339 5.41 1.62 7.16
N LYS A 340 5.05 2.88 7.12
CA LYS A 340 5.69 3.97 6.35
C LYS A 340 5.45 5.30 7.05
N ASP A 341 6.24 6.31 6.67
CA ASP A 341 6.09 7.66 7.19
C ASP A 341 4.66 8.19 6.99
N TYR A 342 4.13 8.90 7.98
CA TYR A 342 2.84 9.59 8.00
C TYR A 342 1.61 8.70 7.79
N SER A 343 1.75 7.40 7.98
CA SER A 343 0.65 6.43 7.88
C SER A 343 0.03 6.17 9.24
N THR A 344 -1.24 5.78 9.23
CA THR A 344 -1.95 5.23 10.40
C THR A 344 -1.89 3.71 10.45
N ASP A 345 -1.33 3.06 9.42
CA ASP A 345 -1.30 1.60 9.25
C ASP A 345 0.00 1.00 9.80
N ALA A 346 -0.10 0.18 10.84
CA ALA A 346 1.01 -0.56 11.43
C ALA A 346 1.04 -2.04 11.02
N ARG A 347 0.17 -2.47 10.11
CA ARG A 347 0.13 -3.87 9.67
C ARG A 347 1.43 -4.25 8.96
N TRP A 348 2.05 -5.34 9.42
CA TRP A 348 3.33 -5.82 8.91
C TRP A 348 4.44 -4.75 8.97
N SER A 349 4.38 -3.89 9.96
CA SER A 349 5.38 -2.83 10.13
C SER A 349 6.71 -3.41 10.59
N PRO A 350 7.82 -3.05 9.94
CA PRO A 350 9.17 -3.38 10.42
C PRO A 350 9.47 -2.82 11.81
N ALA A 351 8.92 -1.65 12.16
CA ALA A 351 9.09 -1.06 13.49
C ALA A 351 8.44 -1.92 14.58
N VAL A 352 7.29 -2.52 14.28
CA VAL A 352 6.63 -3.50 15.17
C VAL A 352 7.49 -4.77 15.32
N ASP A 353 8.15 -5.22 14.25
CA ASP A 353 9.05 -6.38 14.32
C ASP A 353 10.31 -6.07 15.14
N ILE A 354 10.87 -4.85 15.04
CA ILE A 354 11.93 -4.35 15.93
C ILE A 354 11.48 -4.40 17.38
N ALA A 355 10.30 -3.84 17.67
CA ALA A 355 9.74 -3.82 19.02
C ALA A 355 9.53 -5.23 19.58
N ARG A 356 9.02 -6.14 18.78
CA ARG A 356 8.84 -7.56 19.14
C ARG A 356 10.16 -8.25 19.45
N TYR A 357 11.18 -8.02 18.61
CA TYR A 357 12.51 -8.60 18.86
C TYR A 357 13.14 -8.04 20.15
N LEU A 358 13.07 -6.72 20.37
CA LEU A 358 13.60 -6.09 21.58
C LEU A 358 12.85 -6.57 22.83
N LYS A 359 11.52 -6.67 22.79
CA LYS A 359 10.72 -7.21 23.91
C LYS A 359 11.19 -8.62 24.34
N ALA A 360 11.60 -9.45 23.38
CA ALA A 360 12.05 -10.80 23.65
C ALA A 360 13.52 -10.89 24.14
N HIS A 361 14.37 -9.89 23.83
CA HIS A 361 15.82 -10.00 24.03
C HIS A 361 16.42 -8.87 24.90
N HIS A 362 15.69 -7.79 25.13
CA HIS A 362 16.13 -6.67 25.96
C HIS A 362 15.60 -6.82 27.38
N GLY A 363 16.49 -6.78 28.35
CA GLY A 363 16.13 -6.93 29.79
C GLY A 363 15.81 -5.60 30.50
N GLY A 364 15.76 -4.50 29.77
CA GLY A 364 15.45 -3.15 30.25
C GLY A 364 14.06 -2.66 29.84
N GLU A 365 13.77 -1.39 30.12
CA GLU A 365 12.53 -0.73 29.73
C GLU A 365 12.47 -0.53 28.21
N LEU A 366 11.30 -0.78 27.62
CA LEU A 366 11.01 -0.54 26.20
C LEU A 366 9.79 0.38 26.12
N ALA A 367 9.99 1.61 25.65
CA ALA A 367 8.93 2.58 25.41
C ALA A 367 8.65 2.71 23.90
N VAL A 368 7.40 2.89 23.53
CA VAL A 368 6.99 3.14 22.14
C VAL A 368 6.14 4.39 22.06
N TRP A 369 6.33 5.16 21.00
CA TRP A 369 5.49 6.31 20.70
C TRP A 369 5.11 6.32 19.21
N ASP A 370 3.83 6.52 18.95
CA ASP A 370 3.27 6.84 17.63
C ASP A 370 1.97 7.61 17.82
N ASP A 371 1.82 8.75 17.17
CA ASP A 371 0.70 9.67 17.33
C ASP A 371 -0.51 9.33 16.42
N ASN A 372 -0.29 8.52 15.39
CA ASN A 372 -1.29 8.25 14.35
C ASN A 372 -1.77 6.80 14.33
N VAL A 373 -0.96 5.86 14.80
CA VAL A 373 -1.27 4.43 14.70
C VAL A 373 -2.31 4.03 15.75
N ASP A 374 -3.37 3.36 15.31
CA ASP A 374 -4.32 2.72 16.21
C ASP A 374 -3.64 1.57 16.97
N ARG A 375 -3.53 1.71 18.27
CA ARG A 375 -2.86 0.75 19.17
C ARG A 375 -3.53 -0.62 19.15
N GLU A 376 -4.83 -0.70 18.91
CA GLU A 376 -5.56 -1.98 18.82
C GLU A 376 -5.08 -2.86 17.66
N HIS A 377 -4.56 -2.25 16.59
CA HIS A 377 -4.05 -2.97 15.42
C HIS A 377 -2.61 -3.49 15.59
N VAL A 378 -1.87 -3.06 16.61
CA VAL A 378 -0.45 -3.43 16.78
C VAL A 378 -0.27 -4.81 17.40
N ASN A 379 -1.23 -5.27 18.20
CA ASN A 379 -1.25 -6.57 18.89
C ASN A 379 0.08 -6.89 19.62
N LEU A 380 0.63 -5.90 20.32
CA LEU A 380 1.80 -6.02 21.16
C LEU A 380 1.47 -5.39 22.50
N ASP A 381 1.73 -6.13 23.56
CA ASP A 381 1.72 -5.63 24.93
C ASP A 381 3.02 -4.83 25.15
N LEU A 382 2.96 -3.51 24.92
CA LEU A 382 4.07 -2.56 24.99
C LEU A 382 3.67 -1.36 25.82
N ASP A 383 4.66 -0.72 26.46
CA ASP A 383 4.48 0.53 27.18
C ASP A 383 4.43 1.70 26.16
N TYR A 384 3.20 2.17 25.89
CA TYR A 384 2.99 3.32 25.01
C TYR A 384 3.17 4.62 25.78
N ALA A 385 4.14 5.41 25.37
CA ALA A 385 4.35 6.75 25.87
C ALA A 385 3.24 7.70 25.37
N ASP A 386 2.75 8.57 26.25
CA ASP A 386 1.68 9.52 25.88
C ASP A 386 2.20 10.67 25.01
N THR A 387 3.47 11.03 25.15
CA THR A 387 4.11 12.08 24.34
C THR A 387 5.47 11.62 23.85
N LEU A 388 5.97 12.26 22.79
CA LEU A 388 7.29 12.05 22.24
C LEU A 388 8.38 12.27 23.30
N GLU A 389 8.24 13.35 24.11
CA GLU A 389 9.16 13.70 25.19
C GLU A 389 9.21 12.62 26.26
N SER A 390 8.05 12.06 26.64
CA SER A 390 7.99 10.98 27.64
C SER A 390 8.61 9.68 27.14
N ALA A 391 8.53 9.40 25.84
CA ALA A 391 9.22 8.26 25.23
C ALA A 391 10.73 8.42 25.33
N VAL A 392 11.25 9.60 25.03
CA VAL A 392 12.69 9.90 24.96
C VAL A 392 13.32 10.09 26.32
N ALA A 393 12.57 10.61 27.30
CA ALA A 393 13.08 10.89 28.65
C ALA A 393 13.71 9.63 29.27
N GLY A 394 15.00 9.73 29.64
CA GLY A 394 15.78 8.64 30.23
C GLY A 394 16.16 7.52 29.27
N ALA A 395 15.88 7.65 27.98
CA ALA A 395 16.26 6.64 27.00
C ALA A 395 17.78 6.61 26.78
N SER A 396 18.37 5.41 26.84
CA SER A 396 19.77 5.16 26.43
C SER A 396 19.90 4.89 24.93
N ALA A 397 18.82 4.47 24.27
CA ALA A 397 18.78 4.36 22.82
C ALA A 397 17.40 4.77 22.25
N ILE A 398 17.43 5.39 21.08
CA ILE A 398 16.25 5.71 20.28
C ILE A 398 16.36 5.00 18.93
N ILE A 399 15.26 4.39 18.48
CA ILE A 399 15.12 3.85 17.13
C ILE A 399 13.99 4.62 16.43
N VAL A 400 14.28 5.26 15.30
CA VAL A 400 13.24 5.89 14.48
C VAL A 400 12.72 4.86 13.49
N GLY A 401 11.51 4.35 13.72
CA GLY A 401 10.86 3.35 12.87
C GLY A 401 10.07 3.97 11.73
N ALA A 402 9.35 5.05 12.00
CA ALA A 402 8.63 5.84 11.01
C ALA A 402 8.59 7.31 11.46
N ARG A 403 8.57 8.25 10.51
CA ARG A 403 8.33 9.65 10.82
C ARG A 403 6.85 9.87 11.04
N GLN A 404 6.50 10.48 12.18
CA GLN A 404 5.17 10.95 12.52
C GLN A 404 5.26 12.41 12.98
N SER A 405 4.15 13.14 12.95
CA SER A 405 4.13 14.48 13.52
C SER A 405 4.35 14.39 15.05
N PRO A 406 5.19 15.20 15.70
CA PRO A 406 5.88 16.38 15.20
C PRO A 406 7.27 16.11 14.59
N LEU A 407 7.78 14.87 14.52
CA LEU A 407 9.08 14.56 13.89
C LEU A 407 9.15 15.03 12.42
N VAL A 408 8.02 15.48 11.84
CA VAL A 408 7.84 15.92 10.48
C VAL A 408 8.05 17.41 10.26
N THR A 409 7.55 18.22 11.18
CA THR A 409 7.32 19.64 10.93
C THR A 409 8.51 20.51 11.33
N GLY A 410 9.67 20.28 10.73
CA GLY A 410 10.81 21.18 10.83
C GLY A 410 11.55 21.17 12.16
N SER A 411 11.10 20.40 13.12
CA SER A 411 11.85 20.11 14.34
C SER A 411 13.04 19.19 14.11
N VAL A 412 13.29 18.80 12.86
CA VAL A 412 14.51 18.09 12.45
C VAL A 412 15.81 18.83 12.86
N ASN A 413 15.71 20.14 13.08
CA ASN A 413 16.79 20.96 13.65
C ASN A 413 16.63 21.22 15.16
N ASP A 414 15.49 20.93 15.75
CA ASP A 414 15.30 21.04 17.20
C ASP A 414 15.60 19.69 17.87
N VAL A 415 16.87 19.47 18.08
CA VAL A 415 17.37 18.28 18.79
C VAL A 415 17.32 18.46 20.33
N SER A 416 16.62 19.47 20.86
CA SER A 416 16.46 19.70 22.31
C SER A 416 15.79 18.51 23.02
N LEU A 417 14.94 17.79 22.30
CA LEU A 417 14.36 16.52 22.75
C LEU A 417 15.41 15.53 23.27
N LEU A 418 16.61 15.53 22.67
CA LEU A 418 17.70 14.61 23.01
C LEU A 418 18.40 14.96 24.33
N ASP A 419 18.16 16.14 24.89
CA ASP A 419 18.71 16.54 26.19
C ASP A 419 18.10 15.70 27.34
N GLY A 420 16.92 15.11 27.09
CA GLY A 420 16.27 14.19 28.03
C GLY A 420 16.83 12.78 28.07
N MET A 421 17.75 12.42 27.17
CA MET A 421 18.36 11.08 27.09
C MET A 421 19.37 10.82 28.21
N ASP A 422 19.47 9.56 28.64
CA ASP A 422 20.44 9.08 29.64
C ASP A 422 21.74 8.67 28.94
N LYS A 423 22.76 9.55 29.02
CA LYS A 423 24.05 9.40 28.31
C LYS A 423 25.02 8.45 29.03
N PRO A 424 25.86 7.70 28.29
CA PRO A 424 26.00 7.69 26.84
C PRO A 424 24.74 7.17 26.15
N ALA A 425 24.38 7.73 25.01
CA ALA A 425 23.14 7.47 24.31
C ALA A 425 23.34 7.27 22.80
N LEU A 426 22.42 6.52 22.17
CA LEU A 426 22.44 6.19 20.73
C LEU A 426 21.14 6.60 20.05
N ILE A 427 21.23 7.11 18.82
CA ILE A 427 20.11 7.14 17.88
C ILE A 427 20.39 6.22 16.71
N VAL A 428 19.48 5.30 16.44
CA VAL A 428 19.41 4.52 15.19
C VAL A 428 18.31 5.14 14.32
N ASP A 429 18.73 5.94 13.36
CA ASP A 429 17.82 6.70 12.50
C ASP A 429 17.64 6.00 11.16
N THR A 430 16.52 5.29 10.99
CA THR A 430 16.20 4.57 9.77
C THR A 430 15.44 5.42 8.75
N ARG A 431 15.21 6.70 9.06
CA ARG A 431 14.37 7.61 8.24
C ARG A 431 15.05 8.94 7.91
N PHE A 432 16.31 9.12 8.32
CA PHE A 432 16.99 10.40 8.23
C PHE A 432 16.15 11.54 8.85
N ALA A 433 15.54 11.26 10.00
CA ALA A 433 14.68 12.19 10.70
C ALA A 433 15.46 13.28 11.43
N PHE A 434 16.71 12.99 11.85
CA PHE A 434 17.58 13.89 12.58
C PHE A 434 18.77 14.34 11.74
N ASP A 435 19.24 15.57 11.99
CA ASP A 435 20.52 16.02 11.47
C ASP A 435 21.69 15.40 12.24
N ARG A 436 22.51 14.60 11.57
CA ARG A 436 23.63 13.87 12.17
C ARG A 436 24.55 14.78 12.98
N LYS A 437 24.91 15.94 12.42
CA LYS A 437 25.86 16.86 13.08
C LYS A 437 25.27 17.37 14.39
N SER A 438 24.04 17.83 14.38
CA SER A 438 23.35 18.35 15.55
C SER A 438 23.19 17.31 16.66
N VAL A 439 23.00 16.03 16.30
CA VAL A 439 22.94 14.90 17.27
C VAL A 439 24.30 14.68 17.90
N LEU A 440 25.37 14.61 17.11
CA LEU A 440 26.74 14.38 17.60
C LEU A 440 27.22 15.54 18.49
N GLU A 441 26.87 16.79 18.18
CA GLU A 441 27.20 17.97 18.98
C GLU A 441 26.56 17.90 20.39
N ARG A 442 25.49 17.14 20.56
CA ARG A 442 24.84 16.87 21.85
C ARG A 442 25.45 15.68 22.61
N GLY A 443 26.48 15.05 22.08
CA GLY A 443 27.14 13.90 22.69
C GLY A 443 26.28 12.65 22.67
N VAL A 444 25.47 12.48 21.62
CA VAL A 444 24.67 11.27 21.33
C VAL A 444 25.25 10.58 20.10
N ASP A 445 25.50 9.29 20.20
CA ASP A 445 25.96 8.50 19.05
C ASP A 445 24.84 8.41 17.99
N TYR A 446 25.23 8.42 16.72
CA TYR A 446 24.28 8.38 15.60
C TYR A 446 24.63 7.30 14.59
N ARG A 447 23.63 6.49 14.26
CA ARG A 447 23.69 5.48 13.20
C ARG A 447 22.55 5.73 12.23
N ALA A 448 22.86 6.03 10.97
CA ALA A 448 21.89 6.18 9.89
C ALA A 448 21.80 4.87 9.08
N LEU A 449 20.60 4.31 8.97
CA LEU A 449 20.35 3.05 8.26
C LEU A 449 19.33 3.26 7.15
#